data_234e33684625200af4915f5626fd3a27
#
_entry.id   234e33684625200af4915f5626fd3a27
#
_cell.length_a   1.000
_cell.length_b   1.000
_cell.length_c   1.000
_cell.angle_alpha   90.00
_cell.angle_beta   90.00
_cell.angle_gamma   90.00
#
_symmetry.space_group_name_H-M   'P 1'
#
loop_
_entity.id
_entity.type
_entity.pdbx_description
1 polymer ?
#
loop_
_entity_poly.entity_id
_entity_poly.type
_entity_poly.pdbx_seq_one_letter_code
_entity_poly.pdbx_strand_id
1 'polypeptide(L)'
;MAKGIITWVEGLKGLSGIVIVFNHLRMCFWPESHDAILDDGHFYLVQLPFVSLICAGNLAVRLYFVLSGFSLCYRPLQLLEENRKPLVYQRTSRSLQSRFWRLLVPSAVASAVSLVMAQLGAFTHSKTVCRAFLDTTPVATGVAADIWLWVKDTFLNVWIVGKHHFHDSLWCMKILLVGSYLMYLLVVVRVEARLSYWLWTAIGCALLSPAVASIGATDLAGFVFGGIVAVVEVDLAAATPSTTPLLKRTTCYAAWFAVFILSLLLGSYPSGEANAPWCSWMYTLVRSVMGIENARQAMVWWMNVSAILICLCISHLPYVQNALSLPCITYLGKTSFALFLLHPLILRSLGGHLFSMLSHWHGIRYDIAVLVMAAIVMVLSLIASHFWNIYVEGKAHKFVEKHLILESDAGPALVR
;
A
#
# COMPACT_ATOMS: atom_id res chain seq x y z
N MET A 1 13.21 14.12 17.63
CA MET A 1 12.36 13.28 16.78
C MET A 1 10.95 13.38 17.33
N ALA A 2 9.94 13.64 16.50
CA ALA A 2 8.56 13.71 16.95
C ALA A 2 8.17 12.35 17.56
N LYS A 3 7.84 12.32 18.87
CA LYS A 3 7.38 11.14 19.58
C LYS A 3 6.12 10.58 18.89
N GLY A 4 6.23 9.49 18.14
CA GLY A 4 5.07 8.77 17.58
C GLY A 4 5.17 8.28 16.15
N ILE A 5 6.21 8.60 15.38
CA ILE A 5 6.42 8.05 14.03
C ILE A 5 7.45 6.91 14.13
N ILE A 6 7.05 5.73 13.71
CA ILE A 6 7.95 4.59 13.62
C ILE A 6 8.66 4.66 12.26
N THR A 7 9.94 4.99 12.29
CA THR A 7 10.72 5.32 11.09
C THR A 7 10.81 4.18 10.08
N TRP A 8 10.95 2.92 10.54
CA TRP A 8 11.00 1.78 9.64
C TRP A 8 9.68 1.54 8.90
N VAL A 9 8.53 1.87 9.53
CA VAL A 9 7.20 1.80 8.87
C VAL A 9 7.12 2.78 7.71
N GLU A 10 7.57 4.01 7.93
CA GLU A 10 7.65 5.00 6.84
C GLU A 10 8.60 4.53 5.74
N GLY A 11 9.77 3.98 6.12
CA GLY A 11 10.72 3.45 5.14
C GLY A 11 10.12 2.32 4.28
N LEU A 12 9.42 1.38 4.90
CA LEU A 12 8.81 0.26 4.17
C LEU A 12 7.67 0.74 3.25
N LYS A 13 6.87 1.74 3.67
CA LYS A 13 5.90 2.41 2.78
C LYS A 13 6.59 3.04 1.58
N GLY A 14 7.74 3.72 1.79
CA GLY A 14 8.50 4.34 0.72
C GLY A 14 8.98 3.34 -0.33
N LEU A 15 9.61 2.25 0.11
CA LEU A 15 10.03 1.17 -0.78
C LEU A 15 8.85 0.53 -1.52
N SER A 16 7.74 0.29 -0.81
CA SER A 16 6.51 -0.23 -1.43
C SER A 16 5.98 0.69 -2.53
N GLY A 17 6.06 2.02 -2.36
CA GLY A 17 5.69 2.99 -3.39
C GLY A 17 6.54 2.86 -4.66
N ILE A 18 7.85 2.71 -4.51
CA ILE A 18 8.78 2.49 -5.64
C ILE A 18 8.46 1.15 -6.35
N VAL A 19 8.25 0.07 -5.60
CA VAL A 19 7.89 -1.25 -6.15
C VAL A 19 6.59 -1.18 -6.97
N ILE A 20 5.59 -0.40 -6.54
CA ILE A 20 4.35 -0.20 -7.31
C ILE A 20 4.64 0.47 -8.66
N VAL A 21 5.50 1.48 -8.70
CA VAL A 21 5.88 2.13 -9.97
C VAL A 21 6.57 1.14 -10.90
N PHE A 22 7.53 0.37 -10.41
CA PHE A 22 8.19 -0.67 -11.20
C PHE A 22 7.23 -1.76 -11.68
N ASN A 23 6.25 -2.14 -10.86
CA ASN A 23 5.21 -3.09 -11.28
C ASN A 23 4.37 -2.54 -12.44
N HIS A 24 3.97 -1.26 -12.40
CA HIS A 24 3.22 -0.66 -13.49
C HIS A 24 4.05 -0.54 -14.77
N LEU A 25 5.34 -0.24 -14.67
CA LEU A 25 6.26 -0.28 -15.81
C LEU A 25 6.34 -1.71 -16.40
N ARG A 26 6.50 -2.73 -15.56
CA ARG A 26 6.50 -4.14 -15.98
C ARG A 26 5.20 -4.52 -16.67
N MET A 27 4.05 -4.17 -16.09
CA MET A 27 2.73 -4.44 -16.69
C MET A 27 2.57 -3.82 -18.08
N CYS A 28 3.18 -2.65 -18.29
CA CYS A 28 3.06 -1.95 -19.56
C CYS A 28 3.96 -2.53 -20.65
N PHE A 29 5.20 -2.83 -20.32
CA PHE A 29 6.24 -3.05 -21.30
C PHE A 29 6.75 -4.50 -21.38
N TRP A 30 6.51 -5.31 -20.33
CA TRP A 30 6.86 -6.73 -20.29
C TRP A 30 5.74 -7.56 -19.62
N PRO A 31 4.50 -7.54 -20.19
CA PRO A 31 3.35 -8.20 -19.58
C PRO A 31 3.54 -9.73 -19.43
N GLU A 32 4.25 -10.37 -20.35
CA GLU A 32 4.57 -11.79 -20.30
C GLU A 32 5.41 -12.17 -19.08
N SER A 33 6.14 -11.25 -18.50
CA SER A 33 6.94 -11.50 -17.29
C SER A 33 6.11 -11.68 -16.01
N HIS A 34 4.78 -11.59 -16.08
CA HIS A 34 3.89 -11.85 -14.94
C HIS A 34 3.78 -13.31 -14.56
N ASP A 35 3.99 -14.22 -15.51
CA ASP A 35 4.05 -15.66 -15.28
C ASP A 35 5.40 -16.06 -14.67
N ALA A 36 5.48 -17.24 -14.05
CA ALA A 36 6.71 -17.69 -13.43
C ALA A 36 7.77 -18.10 -14.49
N ILE A 37 7.31 -18.65 -15.60
CA ILE A 37 8.12 -19.06 -16.76
C ILE A 37 7.31 -18.71 -18.02
N LEU A 38 7.97 -18.35 -19.12
CA LEU A 38 7.35 -18.14 -20.41
C LEU A 38 6.91 -19.47 -21.03
N ASP A 39 5.99 -19.42 -22.00
CA ASP A 39 5.42 -20.60 -22.67
C ASP A 39 6.49 -21.46 -23.38
N ASP A 40 7.60 -20.86 -23.83
CA ASP A 40 8.73 -21.52 -24.45
C ASP A 40 9.78 -22.08 -23.46
N GLY A 41 9.51 -21.95 -22.14
CA GLY A 41 10.40 -22.38 -21.06
C GLY A 41 11.52 -21.41 -20.71
N HIS A 42 11.65 -20.29 -21.43
CA HIS A 42 12.58 -19.20 -21.07
C HIS A 42 12.03 -18.37 -19.91
N PHE A 43 12.88 -17.58 -19.27
CA PHE A 43 12.50 -16.66 -18.21
C PHE A 43 13.37 -15.41 -18.21
N TYR A 44 12.78 -14.30 -17.78
CA TYR A 44 13.52 -13.09 -17.45
C TYR A 44 14.07 -13.16 -16.03
N LEU A 45 15.19 -12.50 -15.76
CA LEU A 45 15.75 -12.42 -14.39
C LEU A 45 14.73 -11.88 -13.36
N VAL A 46 13.84 -11.00 -13.79
CA VAL A 46 12.77 -10.42 -12.94
C VAL A 46 11.69 -11.42 -12.51
N GLN A 47 11.64 -12.59 -13.11
CA GLN A 47 10.72 -13.69 -12.74
C GLN A 47 11.30 -14.61 -11.65
N LEU A 48 12.60 -14.54 -11.39
CA LEU A 48 13.26 -15.36 -10.36
C LEU A 48 12.80 -14.97 -8.95
N PRO A 49 12.73 -15.94 -8.01
CA PRO A 49 12.46 -15.67 -6.61
C PRO A 49 13.39 -14.58 -6.07
N PHE A 50 12.90 -13.78 -5.17
CA PHE A 50 13.54 -12.59 -4.59
C PHE A 50 13.78 -11.44 -5.59
N VAL A 51 14.20 -11.70 -6.83
CA VAL A 51 14.36 -10.65 -7.85
C VAL A 51 13.01 -10.08 -8.25
N SER A 52 11.98 -10.91 -8.35
CA SER A 52 10.61 -10.52 -8.65
C SER A 52 10.01 -9.52 -7.64
N LEU A 53 10.55 -9.46 -6.41
CA LEU A 53 10.11 -8.51 -5.38
C LEU A 53 10.27 -7.04 -5.81
N ILE A 54 11.21 -6.75 -6.69
CA ILE A 54 11.41 -5.39 -7.24
C ILE A 54 10.15 -4.89 -7.98
N CYS A 55 9.39 -5.83 -8.56
CA CYS A 55 8.15 -5.54 -9.29
C CYS A 55 6.91 -6.19 -8.64
N ALA A 56 6.98 -6.61 -7.38
CA ALA A 56 5.86 -7.24 -6.67
C ALA A 56 4.82 -6.21 -6.18
N GLY A 57 4.20 -5.47 -7.10
CA GLY A 57 3.22 -4.43 -6.77
C GLY A 57 2.04 -4.93 -5.95
N ASN A 58 1.58 -6.16 -6.20
CA ASN A 58 0.54 -6.80 -5.42
C ASN A 58 0.93 -6.99 -3.95
N LEU A 59 2.17 -7.40 -3.67
CA LEU A 59 2.73 -7.47 -2.32
C LEU A 59 2.83 -6.07 -1.69
N ALA A 60 3.35 -5.11 -2.44
CA ALA A 60 3.53 -3.74 -1.98
C ALA A 60 2.21 -3.10 -1.51
N VAL A 61 1.11 -3.31 -2.23
CA VAL A 61 -0.22 -2.84 -1.82
C VAL A 61 -0.67 -3.51 -0.52
N ARG A 62 -0.46 -4.83 -0.34
CA ARG A 62 -0.80 -5.54 0.89
C ARG A 62 0.04 -5.07 2.08
N LEU A 63 1.32 -4.78 1.84
CA LEU A 63 2.16 -4.13 2.85
C LEU A 63 1.57 -2.78 3.30
N TYR A 64 1.05 -1.96 2.39
CA TYR A 64 0.35 -0.71 2.78
C TYR A 64 -0.85 -0.97 3.68
N PHE A 65 -1.63 -2.02 3.44
CA PHE A 65 -2.78 -2.35 4.29
C PHE A 65 -2.35 -2.80 5.69
N VAL A 66 -1.38 -3.71 5.79
CA VAL A 66 -0.81 -4.16 7.07
C VAL A 66 -0.18 -2.99 7.84
N LEU A 67 0.65 -2.19 7.18
CA LEU A 67 1.29 -1.01 7.79
C LEU A 67 0.28 0.07 8.19
N SER A 68 -0.84 0.18 7.48
CA SER A 68 -1.93 1.08 7.87
C SER A 68 -2.59 0.60 9.16
N GLY A 69 -2.96 -0.69 9.25
CA GLY A 69 -3.50 -1.28 10.47
C GLY A 69 -2.57 -1.11 11.66
N PHE A 70 -1.28 -1.44 11.48
CA PHE A 70 -0.24 -1.24 12.48
C PHE A 70 -0.18 0.23 12.95
N SER A 71 -0.05 1.17 12.02
CA SER A 71 0.12 2.60 12.33
C SER A 71 -1.09 3.20 13.06
N LEU A 72 -2.30 2.73 12.74
CA LEU A 72 -3.53 3.20 13.38
C LEU A 72 -3.67 2.71 14.82
N CYS A 73 -3.16 1.51 15.13
CA CYS A 73 -3.26 0.91 16.45
C CYS A 73 -2.09 1.24 17.37
N TYR A 74 -0.88 1.35 16.85
CA TYR A 74 0.35 1.38 17.65
C TYR A 74 0.34 2.49 18.72
N ARG A 75 0.11 3.74 18.34
CA ARG A 75 0.13 4.84 19.33
C ARG A 75 -1.05 4.81 20.31
N PRO A 76 -2.30 4.52 19.89
CA PRO A 76 -3.38 4.26 20.83
C PRO A 76 -3.08 3.16 21.85
N LEU A 77 -2.47 2.05 21.43
CA LEU A 77 -2.08 0.96 22.32
C LEU A 77 -1.01 1.39 23.34
N GLN A 78 0.02 2.14 22.90
CA GLN A 78 1.01 2.71 23.83
C GLN A 78 0.35 3.60 24.89
N LEU A 79 -0.60 4.46 24.49
CA LEU A 79 -1.32 5.31 25.44
C LEU A 79 -2.19 4.49 26.41
N LEU A 80 -2.69 3.32 25.96
CA LEU A 80 -3.45 2.42 26.82
C LEU A 80 -2.54 1.79 27.87
N GLU A 81 -1.34 1.33 27.49
CA GLU A 81 -0.33 0.83 28.45
C GLU A 81 0.15 1.92 29.43
N GLU A 82 0.19 3.18 29.00
CA GLU A 82 0.44 4.34 29.84
C GLU A 82 -0.76 4.68 30.77
N ASN A 83 -1.86 3.88 30.79
CA ASN A 83 -3.12 4.11 31.50
C ASN A 83 -3.82 5.44 31.14
N ARG A 84 -3.65 5.94 29.92
CA ARG A 84 -4.17 7.24 29.43
C ARG A 84 -5.41 7.05 28.55
N LYS A 85 -6.41 6.29 29.01
CA LYS A 85 -7.65 5.98 28.28
C LYS A 85 -8.32 7.23 27.65
N PRO A 86 -8.48 8.39 28.34
CA PRO A 86 -9.11 9.55 27.75
C PRO A 86 -8.40 10.05 26.48
N LEU A 87 -7.07 9.98 26.45
CA LEU A 87 -6.28 10.37 25.28
C LEU A 87 -6.42 9.37 24.12
N VAL A 88 -6.64 8.08 24.42
CA VAL A 88 -6.94 7.08 23.36
C VAL A 88 -8.23 7.46 22.66
N TYR A 89 -9.31 7.75 23.41
CA TYR A 89 -10.59 8.15 22.83
C TYR A 89 -10.49 9.46 22.03
N GLN A 90 -9.85 10.47 22.61
CA GLN A 90 -9.67 11.76 21.94
C GLN A 90 -8.90 11.61 20.61
N ARG A 91 -7.78 10.86 20.63
CA ARG A 91 -6.96 10.63 19.44
C ARG A 91 -7.70 9.83 18.37
N THR A 92 -8.41 8.78 18.78
CA THR A 92 -9.19 7.93 17.88
C THR A 92 -10.32 8.70 17.24
N SER A 93 -11.06 9.50 18.02
CA SER A 93 -12.14 10.36 17.52
C SER A 93 -11.64 11.40 16.50
N ARG A 94 -10.55 12.11 16.80
CA ARG A 94 -9.92 13.05 15.83
C ARG A 94 -9.47 12.35 14.55
N SER A 95 -8.87 11.18 14.68
CA SER A 95 -8.42 10.40 13.53
C SER A 95 -9.60 9.93 12.67
N LEU A 96 -10.69 9.48 13.28
CA LEU A 96 -11.92 9.06 12.61
C LEU A 96 -12.56 10.21 11.82
N GLN A 97 -12.69 11.40 12.43
CA GLN A 97 -13.25 12.58 11.77
C GLN A 97 -12.41 13.04 10.58
N SER A 98 -11.07 13.01 10.71
CA SER A 98 -10.15 13.51 9.68
C SER A 98 -9.92 12.53 8.54
N ARG A 99 -10.11 11.21 8.75
CA ARG A 99 -9.65 10.16 7.83
C ARG A 99 -10.25 10.26 6.44
N PHE A 100 -11.58 10.44 6.37
CA PHE A 100 -12.28 10.57 5.09
C PHE A 100 -11.72 11.74 4.27
N TRP A 101 -11.61 12.90 4.86
CA TRP A 101 -11.14 14.11 4.18
C TRP A 101 -9.68 14.02 3.75
N ARG A 102 -8.83 13.38 4.55
CA ARG A 102 -7.42 13.14 4.21
C ARG A 102 -7.25 12.22 3.00
N LEU A 103 -8.19 11.33 2.75
CA LEU A 103 -8.21 10.50 1.56
C LEU A 103 -8.92 11.21 0.40
N LEU A 104 -10.05 11.85 0.66
CA LEU A 104 -10.87 12.49 -0.38
C LEU A 104 -10.15 13.64 -1.07
N VAL A 105 -9.57 14.59 -0.31
CA VAL A 105 -9.04 15.82 -0.91
C VAL A 105 -7.90 15.55 -1.89
N PRO A 106 -6.82 14.79 -1.54
CA PRO A 106 -5.77 14.47 -2.50
C PRO A 106 -6.30 13.65 -3.69
N SER A 107 -7.20 12.70 -3.46
CA SER A 107 -7.78 11.87 -4.54
C SER A 107 -8.63 12.70 -5.51
N ALA A 108 -9.43 13.63 -5.00
CA ALA A 108 -10.24 14.53 -5.80
C ALA A 108 -9.36 15.45 -6.67
N VAL A 109 -8.29 16.01 -6.10
CA VAL A 109 -7.37 16.87 -6.86
C VAL A 109 -6.63 16.04 -7.92
N ALA A 110 -6.14 14.84 -7.60
CA ALA A 110 -5.43 13.99 -8.57
C ALA A 110 -6.34 13.57 -9.73
N SER A 111 -7.58 13.17 -9.43
CA SER A 111 -8.55 12.80 -10.45
C SER A 111 -9.03 13.99 -11.28
N ALA A 112 -9.13 15.20 -10.70
CA ALA A 112 -9.42 16.42 -11.44
C ALA A 112 -8.27 16.78 -12.42
N VAL A 113 -7.02 16.65 -11.98
CA VAL A 113 -5.84 16.80 -12.86
C VAL A 113 -5.93 15.79 -14.01
N SER A 114 -6.25 14.52 -13.72
CA SER A 114 -6.41 13.50 -14.75
C SER A 114 -7.54 13.82 -15.73
N LEU A 115 -8.69 14.35 -15.26
CA LEU A 115 -9.77 14.82 -16.12
C LEU A 115 -9.29 15.92 -17.07
N VAL A 116 -8.60 16.93 -16.55
CA VAL A 116 -8.06 18.03 -17.38
C VAL A 116 -7.07 17.49 -18.40
N MET A 117 -6.17 16.60 -18.01
CA MET A 117 -5.22 15.95 -18.90
C MET A 117 -5.92 15.14 -20.01
N ALA A 118 -7.01 14.44 -19.69
CA ALA A 118 -7.82 13.71 -20.67
C ALA A 118 -8.47 14.67 -21.68
N GLN A 119 -9.04 15.79 -21.22
CA GLN A 119 -9.63 16.82 -22.08
C GLN A 119 -8.60 17.47 -23.02
N LEU A 120 -7.35 17.62 -22.57
CA LEU A 120 -6.24 18.13 -23.36
C LEU A 120 -5.60 17.09 -24.28
N GLY A 121 -6.08 15.83 -24.27
CA GLY A 121 -5.54 14.76 -25.10
C GLY A 121 -4.17 14.24 -24.65
N ALA A 122 -3.77 14.51 -23.40
CA ALA A 122 -2.45 14.12 -22.87
C ALA A 122 -2.20 12.61 -22.83
N PHE A 123 -3.25 11.79 -22.91
CA PHE A 123 -3.17 10.32 -22.90
C PHE A 123 -3.23 9.67 -24.29
N THR A 124 -3.15 10.44 -25.37
CA THR A 124 -3.30 9.93 -26.74
C THR A 124 -2.27 8.83 -27.05
N HIS A 125 -1.01 9.05 -26.71
CA HIS A 125 0.07 8.08 -26.94
C HIS A 125 0.02 6.86 -26.02
N SER A 126 -0.59 6.95 -24.84
CA SER A 126 -0.72 5.82 -23.90
C SER A 126 -1.41 4.63 -24.53
N LYS A 127 -2.46 4.86 -25.31
CA LYS A 127 -3.26 3.80 -25.95
C LYS A 127 -2.50 3.01 -27.01
N THR A 128 -1.54 3.62 -27.68
CA THR A 128 -0.74 2.98 -28.74
C THR A 128 0.45 2.23 -28.18
N VAL A 129 0.91 2.59 -26.97
CA VAL A 129 2.16 2.11 -26.39
C VAL A 129 1.93 0.99 -25.39
N CYS A 130 0.87 1.06 -24.59
CA CYS A 130 0.68 0.15 -23.47
C CYS A 130 -0.68 -0.55 -23.54
N ARG A 131 -0.65 -1.86 -23.82
CA ARG A 131 -1.85 -2.69 -23.91
C ARG A 131 -2.58 -2.84 -22.56
N ALA A 132 -1.83 -2.89 -21.47
CA ALA A 132 -2.39 -3.03 -20.12
C ALA A 132 -3.23 -1.82 -19.66
N PHE A 133 -3.05 -0.65 -20.29
CA PHE A 133 -3.80 0.56 -19.98
C PHE A 133 -4.88 0.92 -21.02
N LEU A 134 -5.08 0.10 -22.05
CA LEU A 134 -6.06 0.39 -23.09
C LEU A 134 -7.45 0.65 -22.50
N ASP A 135 -7.89 -0.23 -21.61
CA ASP A 135 -9.24 -0.19 -21.03
C ASP A 135 -9.37 0.79 -19.86
N THR A 136 -8.26 1.23 -19.26
CA THR A 136 -8.24 2.05 -18.05
C THR A 136 -7.71 3.47 -18.28
N THR A 137 -7.24 3.79 -19.51
CA THR A 137 -6.80 5.14 -19.85
C THR A 137 -8.00 6.06 -20.03
N PRO A 138 -8.07 7.19 -19.31
CA PRO A 138 -9.18 8.12 -19.42
C PRO A 138 -9.34 8.66 -20.86
N VAL A 139 -10.59 8.71 -21.32
CA VAL A 139 -10.97 9.25 -22.62
C VAL A 139 -11.97 10.36 -22.40
N ALA A 140 -11.72 11.52 -23.00
CA ALA A 140 -12.69 12.61 -23.03
C ALA A 140 -13.87 12.25 -23.94
N THR A 141 -15.09 12.43 -23.44
CA THR A 141 -16.33 12.21 -24.21
C THR A 141 -17.10 13.51 -24.43
N GLY A 142 -16.92 14.49 -23.54
CA GLY A 142 -17.53 15.81 -23.60
C GLY A 142 -17.46 16.49 -22.22
N VAL A 143 -17.11 17.77 -22.20
CA VAL A 143 -16.75 18.51 -20.99
C VAL A 143 -17.82 18.40 -19.90
N ALA A 144 -19.09 18.65 -20.23
CA ALA A 144 -20.18 18.61 -19.22
C ALA A 144 -20.44 17.19 -18.68
N ALA A 145 -20.46 16.19 -19.57
CA ALA A 145 -20.64 14.80 -19.21
C ALA A 145 -19.49 14.30 -18.34
N ASP A 146 -18.26 14.64 -18.68
CA ASP A 146 -17.06 14.22 -17.98
C ASP A 146 -16.93 14.88 -16.60
N ILE A 147 -17.33 16.15 -16.46
CA ILE A 147 -17.41 16.82 -15.14
C ILE A 147 -18.45 16.11 -14.26
N TRP A 148 -19.64 15.81 -14.79
CA TRP A 148 -20.65 15.06 -14.04
C TRP A 148 -20.17 13.69 -13.62
N LEU A 149 -19.52 12.96 -14.53
CA LEU A 149 -18.95 11.65 -14.24
C LEU A 149 -17.85 11.75 -13.18
N TRP A 150 -16.97 12.75 -13.27
CA TRP A 150 -15.94 13.00 -12.27
C TRP A 150 -16.53 13.29 -10.89
N VAL A 151 -17.56 14.14 -10.80
CA VAL A 151 -18.28 14.42 -9.53
C VAL A 151 -18.85 13.13 -8.94
N LYS A 152 -19.60 12.37 -9.74
CA LYS A 152 -20.20 11.10 -9.33
C LYS A 152 -19.15 10.11 -8.84
N ASP A 153 -18.06 9.96 -9.57
CA ASP A 153 -17.01 9.00 -9.24
C ASP A 153 -16.25 9.42 -7.99
N THR A 154 -15.88 10.69 -7.89
CA THR A 154 -15.11 11.22 -6.76
C THR A 154 -15.88 11.15 -5.43
N PHE A 155 -17.16 11.46 -5.43
CA PHE A 155 -17.94 11.56 -4.19
C PHE A 155 -18.75 10.30 -3.86
N LEU A 156 -18.98 9.39 -4.82
CA LEU A 156 -19.78 8.18 -4.61
C LEU A 156 -19.06 6.90 -5.01
N ASN A 157 -18.69 6.73 -6.29
CA ASN A 157 -18.27 5.44 -6.82
C ASN A 157 -16.95 4.94 -6.21
N VAL A 158 -15.99 5.82 -5.94
CA VAL A 158 -14.71 5.47 -5.29
C VAL A 158 -14.95 4.83 -3.92
N TRP A 159 -15.91 5.34 -3.17
CA TRP A 159 -16.17 4.91 -1.79
C TRP A 159 -17.11 3.71 -1.68
N ILE A 160 -18.02 3.55 -2.63
CA ILE A 160 -19.01 2.47 -2.64
C ILE A 160 -18.52 1.28 -3.46
N VAL A 161 -18.07 1.54 -4.70
CA VAL A 161 -17.70 0.50 -5.67
C VAL A 161 -16.19 0.31 -5.76
N GLY A 162 -15.38 1.32 -5.45
CA GLY A 162 -13.92 1.32 -5.67
C GLY A 162 -13.56 1.53 -7.14
N LYS A 163 -14.30 2.38 -7.86
CA LYS A 163 -14.03 2.70 -9.28
C LYS A 163 -14.03 4.20 -9.51
N HIS A 164 -13.12 4.65 -10.38
CA HIS A 164 -13.07 6.04 -10.84
C HIS A 164 -12.63 6.06 -12.31
N HIS A 165 -13.43 6.67 -13.18
CA HIS A 165 -13.19 6.68 -14.62
C HIS A 165 -11.89 7.38 -15.01
N PHE A 166 -11.59 8.49 -14.37
CA PHE A 166 -10.39 9.27 -14.68
C PHE A 166 -9.14 8.86 -13.89
N HIS A 167 -9.25 7.96 -12.91
CA HIS A 167 -8.11 7.59 -12.08
C HIS A 167 -8.22 6.17 -11.52
N ASP A 168 -7.74 5.22 -12.26
CA ASP A 168 -7.86 3.79 -11.94
C ASP A 168 -7.26 3.40 -10.57
N SER A 169 -6.13 4.01 -10.16
CA SER A 169 -5.49 3.68 -8.88
C SER A 169 -6.34 3.99 -7.63
N LEU A 170 -7.46 4.72 -7.76
CA LEU A 170 -8.33 5.06 -6.63
C LEU A 170 -9.16 3.87 -6.10
N TRP A 171 -9.10 2.70 -6.73
CA TRP A 171 -9.80 1.50 -6.27
C TRP A 171 -9.52 1.12 -4.81
N CYS A 172 -8.31 1.38 -4.32
CA CYS A 172 -7.91 1.06 -2.95
C CYS A 172 -8.44 2.05 -1.89
N MET A 173 -8.98 3.22 -2.28
CA MET A 173 -9.47 4.24 -1.33
C MET A 173 -10.61 3.71 -0.47
N LYS A 174 -11.54 2.94 -1.05
CA LYS A 174 -12.59 2.24 -0.30
C LYS A 174 -12.00 1.34 0.78
N ILE A 175 -11.01 0.53 0.43
CA ILE A 175 -10.37 -0.42 1.35
C ILE A 175 -9.64 0.33 2.47
N LEU A 176 -8.91 1.40 2.11
CA LEU A 176 -8.21 2.26 3.07
C LEU A 176 -9.17 2.93 4.06
N LEU A 177 -10.34 3.36 3.61
CA LEU A 177 -11.34 3.99 4.46
C LEU A 177 -12.00 2.98 5.40
N VAL A 178 -12.56 1.92 4.83
CA VAL A 178 -13.28 0.87 5.58
C VAL A 178 -12.32 0.19 6.58
N GLY A 179 -11.12 -0.18 6.13
CA GLY A 179 -10.09 -0.77 7.00
C GLY A 179 -9.69 0.16 8.14
N SER A 180 -9.58 1.47 7.88
CA SER A 180 -9.27 2.44 8.95
C SER A 180 -10.39 2.54 9.97
N TYR A 181 -11.64 2.56 9.55
CA TYR A 181 -12.79 2.62 10.46
C TYR A 181 -12.93 1.34 11.28
N LEU A 182 -12.69 0.18 10.68
CA LEU A 182 -12.60 -1.08 11.39
C LEU A 182 -11.52 -1.04 12.48
N MET A 183 -10.33 -0.50 12.17
CA MET A 183 -9.25 -0.38 13.15
C MET A 183 -9.59 0.59 14.28
N TYR A 184 -10.25 1.71 14.01
CA TYR A 184 -10.72 2.62 15.06
C TYR A 184 -11.73 1.95 15.98
N LEU A 185 -12.66 1.17 15.43
CA LEU A 185 -13.60 0.37 16.23
C LEU A 185 -12.86 -0.64 17.11
N LEU A 186 -11.92 -1.40 16.55
CA LEU A 186 -11.11 -2.36 17.29
C LEU A 186 -10.26 -1.71 18.38
N VAL A 187 -9.73 -0.51 18.15
CA VAL A 187 -9.02 0.27 19.20
C VAL A 187 -9.96 0.62 20.34
N VAL A 188 -11.19 1.09 20.06
CA VAL A 188 -12.19 1.41 21.09
C VAL A 188 -12.57 0.15 21.87
N VAL A 189 -12.81 -0.97 21.20
CA VAL A 189 -13.07 -2.27 21.84
C VAL A 189 -11.91 -2.68 22.77
N ARG A 190 -10.65 -2.47 22.34
CA ARG A 190 -9.45 -2.82 23.13
C ARG A 190 -9.34 -2.02 24.43
N VAL A 191 -9.84 -0.79 24.46
CA VAL A 191 -9.80 0.05 25.68
C VAL A 191 -10.63 -0.57 26.81
N GLU A 192 -11.76 -1.21 26.48
CA GLU A 192 -12.68 -1.79 27.48
C GLU A 192 -12.58 -3.31 27.59
N ALA A 193 -12.15 -4.00 26.54
CA ALA A 193 -12.05 -5.44 26.52
C ALA A 193 -10.68 -5.96 26.99
N ARG A 194 -10.68 -7.14 27.63
CA ARG A 194 -9.45 -7.89 27.88
C ARG A 194 -8.78 -8.28 26.55
N LEU A 195 -7.45 -8.40 26.55
CA LEU A 195 -6.67 -8.73 25.36
C LEU A 195 -7.18 -10.00 24.63
N SER A 196 -7.52 -11.05 25.37
CA SER A 196 -8.03 -12.30 24.78
C SER A 196 -9.33 -12.08 24.00
N TYR A 197 -10.30 -11.35 24.54
CA TYR A 197 -11.55 -11.03 23.85
C TYR A 197 -11.32 -10.16 22.64
N TRP A 198 -10.41 -9.19 22.74
CA TRP A 198 -10.04 -8.34 21.62
C TRP A 198 -9.41 -9.15 20.49
N LEU A 199 -8.48 -10.07 20.80
CA LEU A 199 -7.85 -10.96 19.81
C LEU A 199 -8.89 -11.84 19.09
N TRP A 200 -9.82 -12.44 19.83
CA TRP A 200 -10.90 -13.23 19.20
C TRP A 200 -11.81 -12.38 18.33
N THR A 201 -12.13 -11.16 18.77
CA THR A 201 -12.92 -10.22 17.97
C THR A 201 -12.17 -9.83 16.70
N ALA A 202 -10.89 -9.49 16.80
CA ALA A 202 -10.05 -9.13 15.68
C ALA A 202 -9.92 -10.28 14.67
N ILE A 203 -9.61 -11.50 15.15
CA ILE A 203 -9.53 -12.70 14.31
C ILE A 203 -10.89 -12.97 13.64
N GLY A 204 -11.99 -12.87 14.39
CA GLY A 204 -13.34 -13.01 13.85
C GLY A 204 -13.62 -12.01 12.72
N CYS A 205 -13.27 -10.74 12.89
CA CYS A 205 -13.39 -9.73 11.84
C CYS A 205 -12.54 -10.07 10.61
N ALA A 206 -11.32 -10.57 10.81
CA ALA A 206 -10.45 -10.99 9.71
C ALA A 206 -11.03 -12.18 8.93
N LEU A 207 -11.57 -13.17 9.64
CA LEU A 207 -12.17 -14.37 9.04
C LEU A 207 -13.51 -14.10 8.36
N LEU A 208 -14.30 -13.17 8.90
CA LEU A 208 -15.60 -12.79 8.30
C LEU A 208 -15.46 -11.77 7.16
N SER A 209 -14.32 -11.11 7.06
CA SER A 209 -14.10 -10.10 6.01
C SER A 209 -14.35 -10.62 4.57
N PRO A 210 -14.00 -11.88 4.21
CA PRO A 210 -14.35 -12.47 2.93
C PRO A 210 -15.84 -12.56 2.64
N ALA A 211 -16.67 -12.79 3.65
CA ALA A 211 -18.12 -12.95 3.51
C ALA A 211 -18.86 -11.61 3.35
N VAL A 212 -18.31 -10.53 3.89
CA VAL A 212 -18.96 -9.21 3.95
C VAL A 212 -18.61 -8.32 2.77
N ALA A 213 -17.46 -8.51 2.14
CA ALA A 213 -16.95 -7.63 1.11
C ALA A 213 -16.80 -8.36 -0.22
N SER A 214 -17.65 -8.04 -1.18
CA SER A 214 -17.59 -8.56 -2.55
C SER A 214 -16.31 -8.20 -3.32
N ILE A 215 -15.50 -7.25 -2.81
CA ILE A 215 -14.22 -6.83 -3.40
C ILE A 215 -13.28 -6.42 -2.27
N GLY A 216 -12.10 -7.04 -2.18
CA GLY A 216 -11.04 -6.64 -1.23
C GLY A 216 -11.15 -7.21 0.19
N ALA A 217 -11.91 -8.26 0.38
CA ALA A 217 -12.16 -8.88 1.69
C ALA A 217 -10.90 -9.39 2.37
N THR A 218 -10.02 -10.03 1.62
CA THR A 218 -8.70 -10.46 2.08
C THR A 218 -7.79 -9.29 2.42
N ASP A 219 -8.02 -8.12 1.80
CA ASP A 219 -7.24 -6.91 2.04
C ASP A 219 -7.60 -6.26 3.39
N LEU A 220 -8.86 -6.37 3.85
CA LEU A 220 -9.26 -5.94 5.20
C LEU A 220 -8.60 -6.78 6.29
N ALA A 221 -8.38 -8.08 6.04
CA ALA A 221 -7.62 -8.92 6.95
C ALA A 221 -6.20 -8.38 7.18
N GLY A 222 -5.55 -7.81 6.15
CA GLY A 222 -4.25 -7.15 6.27
C GLY A 222 -4.26 -6.04 7.33
N PHE A 223 -5.30 -5.20 7.38
CA PHE A 223 -5.44 -4.18 8.44
C PHE A 223 -5.52 -4.79 9.82
N VAL A 224 -6.36 -5.82 10.00
CA VAL A 224 -6.54 -6.46 11.30
C VAL A 224 -5.24 -7.11 11.78
N PHE A 225 -4.56 -7.85 10.92
CA PHE A 225 -3.26 -8.45 11.26
C PHE A 225 -2.19 -7.39 11.54
N GLY A 226 -2.20 -6.26 10.83
CA GLY A 226 -1.36 -5.12 11.17
C GLY A 226 -1.61 -4.60 12.58
N GLY A 227 -2.87 -4.52 13.00
CA GLY A 227 -3.25 -4.19 14.38
C GLY A 227 -2.78 -5.24 15.40
N ILE A 228 -2.86 -6.53 15.07
CA ILE A 228 -2.34 -7.61 15.92
C ILE A 228 -0.81 -7.51 16.07
N VAL A 229 -0.08 -7.23 14.98
CA VAL A 229 1.38 -6.97 15.04
C VAL A 229 1.68 -5.78 15.96
N ALA A 230 0.87 -4.71 15.93
CA ALA A 230 1.04 -3.57 16.83
C ALA A 230 0.82 -3.94 18.31
N VAL A 231 -0.15 -4.81 18.62
CA VAL A 231 -0.37 -5.34 19.98
C VAL A 231 0.83 -6.13 20.43
N VAL A 232 1.28 -7.09 19.62
CA VAL A 232 2.45 -7.91 19.93
C VAL A 232 3.69 -7.05 20.21
N GLU A 233 3.92 -6.02 19.42
CA GLU A 233 5.05 -5.09 19.58
C GLU A 233 4.96 -4.31 20.90
N VAL A 234 3.80 -3.78 21.24
CA VAL A 234 3.58 -2.99 22.47
C VAL A 234 3.67 -3.88 23.70
N ASP A 235 3.02 -5.06 23.70
CA ASP A 235 3.02 -5.98 24.85
C ASP A 235 4.41 -6.59 25.08
N LEU A 236 5.16 -6.94 24.02
CA LEU A 236 6.54 -7.42 24.15
C LEU A 236 7.48 -6.34 24.68
N ALA A 237 7.31 -5.10 24.27
CA ALA A 237 8.11 -3.98 24.80
C ALA A 237 7.86 -3.79 26.28
N ALA A 238 6.65 -4.02 26.78
CA ALA A 238 6.30 -3.95 28.19
C ALA A 238 6.82 -5.15 29.01
N ALA A 239 6.92 -6.35 28.41
CA ALA A 239 7.24 -7.60 29.07
C ALA A 239 8.74 -7.95 29.10
N THR A 240 9.58 -7.32 28.28
CA THR A 240 11.00 -7.73 28.14
C THR A 240 11.90 -7.11 29.21
N PRO A 241 12.39 -7.88 30.21
CA PRO A 241 13.46 -7.41 31.08
C PRO A 241 14.74 -7.22 30.26
N SER A 242 15.51 -6.17 30.55
CA SER A 242 16.78 -5.83 29.88
C SER A 242 17.91 -6.86 30.06
N THR A 243 17.65 -8.02 30.68
CA THR A 243 18.63 -9.03 31.12
C THR A 243 18.60 -10.36 30.39
N THR A 244 18.05 -10.43 29.16
CA THR A 244 18.09 -11.69 28.37
C THR A 244 19.51 -12.07 27.97
N PRO A 245 19.97 -13.34 28.21
CA PRO A 245 21.32 -13.79 27.82
C PRO A 245 21.58 -13.62 26.33
N LEU A 246 22.80 -13.16 25.98
CA LEU A 246 23.21 -12.82 24.61
C LEU A 246 22.97 -13.98 23.63
N LEU A 247 23.26 -15.22 24.02
CA LEU A 247 23.06 -16.43 23.21
C LEU A 247 21.58 -16.64 22.84
N LYS A 248 20.68 -16.47 23.80
CA LYS A 248 19.23 -16.64 23.59
C LYS A 248 18.68 -15.55 22.63
N ARG A 249 19.24 -14.35 22.72
CA ARG A 249 18.91 -13.23 21.83
C ARG A 249 19.39 -13.49 20.40
N THR A 250 20.59 -14.02 20.22
CA THR A 250 21.16 -14.34 18.88
C THR A 250 20.38 -15.45 18.18
N THR A 251 20.02 -16.52 18.89
CA THR A 251 19.21 -17.61 18.33
C THR A 251 17.81 -17.12 17.91
N CYS A 252 17.22 -16.23 18.69
CA CYS A 252 15.95 -15.63 18.36
C CYS A 252 16.03 -14.77 17.08
N TYR A 253 17.08 -13.98 16.91
CA TYR A 253 17.26 -13.19 15.68
C TYR A 253 17.49 -14.07 14.43
N ALA A 254 18.25 -15.16 14.54
CA ALA A 254 18.43 -16.09 13.45
C ALA A 254 17.12 -16.74 13.00
N ALA A 255 16.26 -17.12 13.95
CA ALA A 255 14.95 -17.67 13.66
C ALA A 255 14.05 -16.62 12.95
N TRP A 256 13.99 -15.40 13.46
CA TRP A 256 13.23 -14.32 12.81
C TRP A 256 13.75 -13.98 11.42
N PHE A 257 15.07 -14.01 11.23
CA PHE A 257 15.68 -13.80 9.93
C PHE A 257 15.35 -14.93 8.94
N ALA A 258 15.34 -16.18 9.38
CA ALA A 258 14.92 -17.31 8.54
C ALA A 258 13.44 -17.18 8.12
N VAL A 259 12.55 -16.82 9.06
CA VAL A 259 11.15 -16.55 8.72
C VAL A 259 11.01 -15.35 7.78
N PHE A 260 11.85 -14.32 7.94
CA PHE A 260 11.88 -13.16 7.05
C PHE A 260 12.25 -13.57 5.62
N ILE A 261 13.29 -14.37 5.43
CA ILE A 261 13.68 -14.92 4.10
C ILE A 261 12.54 -15.75 3.51
N LEU A 262 11.90 -16.61 4.32
CA LEU A 262 10.74 -17.38 3.88
C LEU A 262 9.59 -16.43 3.45
N SER A 263 9.33 -15.38 4.20
CA SER A 263 8.28 -14.41 3.85
C SER A 263 8.55 -13.70 2.52
N LEU A 264 9.82 -13.39 2.22
CA LEU A 264 10.23 -12.82 0.94
C LEU A 264 10.04 -13.84 -0.20
N LEU A 265 10.35 -15.12 0.04
CA LEU A 265 10.09 -16.19 -0.94
C LEU A 265 8.60 -16.31 -1.24
N LEU A 266 7.74 -16.32 -0.22
CA LEU A 266 6.28 -16.34 -0.39
C LEU A 266 5.77 -15.11 -1.16
N GLY A 267 6.36 -13.94 -0.90
CA GLY A 267 6.07 -12.69 -1.61
C GLY A 267 6.56 -12.64 -3.06
N SER A 268 7.42 -13.59 -3.44
CA SER A 268 7.87 -13.75 -4.82
C SER A 268 6.90 -14.57 -5.69
N TYR A 269 5.74 -14.99 -5.16
CA TYR A 269 4.71 -15.70 -5.93
C TYR A 269 4.31 -14.88 -7.17
N PRO A 270 4.21 -15.49 -8.37
CA PRO A 270 3.94 -14.78 -9.62
C PRO A 270 2.55 -14.14 -9.63
N SER A 271 2.41 -13.08 -10.42
CA SER A 271 1.11 -12.40 -10.61
C SER A 271 0.23 -13.08 -11.66
N GLY A 272 0.83 -13.87 -12.55
CA GLY A 272 0.20 -14.72 -13.53
C GLY A 272 0.24 -16.20 -13.13
N GLU A 273 0.58 -17.08 -14.05
CA GLU A 273 0.61 -18.51 -13.81
C GLU A 273 1.80 -18.96 -12.97
N ALA A 274 1.54 -19.84 -12.00
CA ALA A 274 2.53 -20.42 -11.11
C ALA A 274 3.07 -21.76 -11.68
N ASN A 275 3.59 -21.71 -12.90
CA ASN A 275 4.00 -22.87 -13.70
C ASN A 275 5.46 -23.31 -13.48
N ALA A 276 6.23 -22.58 -12.63
CA ALA A 276 7.61 -22.94 -12.33
C ALA A 276 7.75 -23.90 -11.13
N PRO A 277 8.78 -24.78 -11.10
CA PRO A 277 8.99 -25.71 -9.99
C PRO A 277 9.11 -25.06 -8.62
N TRP A 278 9.62 -23.83 -8.53
CA TRP A 278 9.81 -23.12 -7.27
C TRP A 278 8.51 -22.56 -6.68
N CYS A 279 7.43 -22.40 -7.46
CA CYS A 279 6.17 -21.82 -7.01
C CYS A 279 4.94 -22.74 -7.20
N SER A 280 5.02 -23.78 -8.02
CA SER A 280 3.91 -24.69 -8.29
C SER A 280 3.41 -25.41 -7.02
N TRP A 281 4.31 -25.75 -6.10
CA TRP A 281 3.94 -26.33 -4.80
C TRP A 281 3.09 -25.37 -3.95
N MET A 282 3.35 -24.08 -4.06
CA MET A 282 2.57 -23.06 -3.34
C MET A 282 1.13 -23.03 -3.84
N TYR A 283 0.92 -23.10 -5.16
CA TYR A 283 -0.41 -23.20 -5.75
C TYR A 283 -1.11 -24.49 -5.34
N THR A 284 -0.42 -25.62 -5.42
CA THR A 284 -0.95 -26.94 -5.03
C THR A 284 -1.36 -26.95 -3.56
N LEU A 285 -0.57 -26.36 -2.66
CA LEU A 285 -0.87 -26.29 -1.24
C LEU A 285 -2.16 -25.49 -0.98
N VAL A 286 -2.29 -24.30 -1.54
CA VAL A 286 -3.47 -23.46 -1.33
C VAL A 286 -4.72 -24.11 -1.93
N ARG A 287 -4.59 -24.75 -3.11
CA ARG A 287 -5.68 -25.49 -3.74
C ARG A 287 -6.13 -26.68 -2.88
N SER A 288 -5.21 -27.50 -2.38
CA SER A 288 -5.53 -28.71 -1.62
C SER A 288 -6.07 -28.41 -0.22
N VAL A 289 -5.53 -27.40 0.46
CA VAL A 289 -5.89 -27.08 1.86
C VAL A 289 -7.08 -26.14 1.96
N MET A 290 -7.17 -25.14 1.06
CA MET A 290 -8.18 -24.07 1.13
C MET A 290 -9.23 -24.13 0.03
N GLY A 291 -9.13 -25.06 -0.92
CA GLY A 291 -10.06 -25.18 -2.05
C GLY A 291 -10.00 -23.97 -3.00
N ILE A 292 -8.90 -23.21 -3.02
CA ILE A 292 -8.75 -22.04 -3.91
C ILE A 292 -8.26 -22.54 -5.27
N GLU A 293 -9.15 -22.56 -6.25
CA GLU A 293 -8.83 -22.99 -7.62
C GLU A 293 -8.36 -21.84 -8.52
N ASN A 294 -8.72 -20.61 -8.20
CA ASN A 294 -8.37 -19.44 -9.00
C ASN A 294 -6.95 -18.95 -8.70
N ALA A 295 -6.07 -18.91 -9.72
CA ALA A 295 -4.68 -18.48 -9.60
C ALA A 295 -4.54 -17.06 -9.01
N ARG A 296 -5.42 -16.13 -9.37
CA ARG A 296 -5.44 -14.78 -8.82
C ARG A 296 -5.78 -14.75 -7.33
N GLN A 297 -6.69 -15.59 -6.87
CA GLN A 297 -7.01 -15.71 -5.44
C GLN A 297 -5.85 -16.33 -4.67
N ALA A 298 -5.19 -17.34 -5.23
CA ALA A 298 -3.98 -17.94 -4.65
C ALA A 298 -2.86 -16.90 -4.51
N MET A 299 -2.61 -16.08 -5.55
CA MET A 299 -1.68 -14.97 -5.48
C MET A 299 -2.03 -13.99 -4.35
N VAL A 300 -3.26 -13.52 -4.29
CA VAL A 300 -3.72 -12.58 -3.25
C VAL A 300 -3.52 -13.17 -1.86
N TRP A 301 -3.79 -14.45 -1.68
CA TRP A 301 -3.59 -15.15 -0.41
C TRP A 301 -2.12 -15.14 0.02
N TRP A 302 -1.21 -15.57 -0.86
CA TRP A 302 0.23 -15.60 -0.57
C TRP A 302 0.81 -14.21 -0.31
N MET A 303 0.36 -13.20 -1.07
CA MET A 303 0.79 -11.81 -0.87
C MET A 303 0.37 -11.26 0.50
N ASN A 304 -0.84 -11.59 0.98
CA ASN A 304 -1.28 -11.21 2.32
C ASN A 304 -0.45 -11.91 3.41
N VAL A 305 -0.27 -13.23 3.30
CA VAL A 305 0.57 -14.00 4.25
C VAL A 305 1.99 -13.43 4.29
N SER A 306 2.59 -13.20 3.13
CA SER A 306 3.93 -12.61 3.03
C SER A 306 3.98 -11.21 3.68
N ALA A 307 3.03 -10.32 3.38
CA ALA A 307 3.01 -8.97 3.92
C ALA A 307 2.90 -8.96 5.46
N ILE A 308 2.07 -9.84 6.03
CA ILE A 308 1.93 -9.99 7.49
C ILE A 308 3.23 -10.48 8.11
N LEU A 309 3.82 -11.54 7.55
CA LEU A 309 5.08 -12.10 8.04
C LEU A 309 6.24 -11.12 7.91
N ILE A 310 6.35 -10.38 6.80
CA ILE A 310 7.37 -9.33 6.62
C ILE A 310 7.26 -8.30 7.73
N CYS A 311 6.07 -7.76 7.98
CA CYS A 311 5.87 -6.74 9.03
C CYS A 311 6.18 -7.30 10.42
N LEU A 312 5.73 -8.52 10.72
CA LEU A 312 6.01 -9.20 11.98
C LEU A 312 7.49 -9.47 12.18
N CYS A 313 8.20 -9.94 11.14
CA CYS A 313 9.64 -10.19 11.23
C CYS A 313 10.45 -8.89 11.40
N ILE A 314 10.10 -7.84 10.63
CA ILE A 314 10.81 -6.55 10.72
C ILE A 314 10.68 -5.97 12.14
N SER A 315 9.53 -6.11 12.81
CA SER A 315 9.36 -5.62 14.18
C SER A 315 10.34 -6.28 15.18
N HIS A 316 10.89 -7.46 14.85
CA HIS A 316 11.86 -8.20 15.65
C HIS A 316 13.31 -8.15 15.12
N LEU A 317 13.56 -7.48 13.99
CA LEU A 317 14.87 -7.42 13.33
C LEU A 317 15.45 -5.99 13.33
N PRO A 318 16.18 -5.57 14.41
CA PRO A 318 16.69 -4.21 14.55
C PRO A 318 17.57 -3.75 13.37
N TYR A 319 18.36 -4.65 12.78
CA TYR A 319 19.21 -4.30 11.63
C TYR A 319 18.39 -3.90 10.41
N VAL A 320 17.28 -4.62 10.14
CA VAL A 320 16.36 -4.29 9.05
C VAL A 320 15.62 -2.98 9.36
N GLN A 321 15.17 -2.80 10.61
CA GLN A 321 14.55 -1.53 11.04
C GLN A 321 15.50 -0.33 10.84
N ASN A 322 16.77 -0.47 11.22
CA ASN A 322 17.76 0.59 11.06
C ASN A 322 17.99 0.93 9.57
N ALA A 323 18.10 -0.09 8.71
CA ALA A 323 18.21 0.12 7.27
C ALA A 323 17.01 0.85 6.68
N LEU A 324 15.79 0.43 7.05
CA LEU A 324 14.55 1.10 6.63
C LEU A 324 14.39 2.50 7.23
N SER A 325 15.04 2.80 8.34
CA SER A 325 15.00 4.09 9.03
C SER A 325 15.98 5.13 8.48
N LEU A 326 16.73 4.81 7.42
CA LEU A 326 17.61 5.78 6.77
C LEU A 326 16.82 6.99 6.28
N PRO A 327 17.34 8.22 6.43
CA PRO A 327 16.60 9.45 6.12
C PRO A 327 16.06 9.51 4.69
N CYS A 328 16.81 9.02 3.70
CA CYS A 328 16.36 8.96 2.31
C CYS A 328 15.18 8.01 2.12
N ILE A 329 15.21 6.84 2.79
CA ILE A 329 14.15 5.83 2.69
C ILE A 329 12.88 6.29 3.42
N THR A 330 13.02 6.86 4.61
CA THR A 330 11.88 7.43 5.35
C THR A 330 11.27 8.65 4.66
N TYR A 331 12.09 9.40 3.90
CA TYR A 331 11.58 10.49 3.08
C TYR A 331 10.67 9.99 1.96
N LEU A 332 11.04 8.90 1.27
CA LEU A 332 10.18 8.24 0.28
C LEU A 332 8.84 7.81 0.90
N GLY A 333 8.84 7.38 2.16
CA GLY A 333 7.61 7.05 2.89
C GLY A 333 6.65 8.22 3.04
N LYS A 334 7.18 9.40 3.35
CA LYS A 334 6.37 10.62 3.49
C LYS A 334 5.71 11.05 2.18
N THR A 335 6.33 10.75 1.05
CA THR A 335 5.84 11.12 -0.29
C THR A 335 5.15 9.95 -1.00
N SER A 336 5.06 8.77 -0.36
CA SER A 336 4.60 7.53 -0.99
C SER A 336 3.14 7.57 -1.44
N PHE A 337 2.26 8.26 -0.71
CA PHE A 337 0.87 8.42 -1.11
C PHE A 337 0.73 9.34 -2.32
N ALA A 338 1.47 10.46 -2.33
CA ALA A 338 1.57 11.31 -3.51
C ALA A 338 2.11 10.56 -4.74
N LEU A 339 3.17 9.76 -4.54
CA LEU A 339 3.75 8.93 -5.59
C LEU A 339 2.71 7.94 -6.15
N PHE A 340 1.96 7.30 -5.27
CA PHE A 340 0.88 6.38 -5.66
C PHE A 340 -0.20 7.08 -6.50
N LEU A 341 -0.56 8.32 -6.19
CA LEU A 341 -1.55 9.08 -6.95
C LEU A 341 -1.02 9.62 -8.29
N LEU A 342 0.24 10.05 -8.34
CA LEU A 342 0.74 10.81 -9.49
C LEU A 342 1.45 9.97 -10.56
N HIS A 343 2.12 8.87 -10.18
CA HIS A 343 2.89 8.08 -11.15
C HIS A 343 2.05 7.54 -12.31
N PRO A 344 0.77 7.11 -12.16
CA PRO A 344 0.00 6.62 -13.31
C PRO A 344 -0.32 7.72 -14.31
N LEU A 345 -0.52 8.94 -13.81
CA LEU A 345 -0.78 10.10 -14.68
C LEU A 345 0.47 10.43 -15.53
N ILE A 346 1.64 10.48 -14.86
CA ILE A 346 2.91 10.81 -15.51
C ILE A 346 3.31 9.68 -16.47
N LEU A 347 3.14 8.42 -16.08
CA LEU A 347 3.45 7.27 -16.92
C LEU A 347 2.59 7.23 -18.18
N ARG A 348 1.27 7.44 -18.03
CA ARG A 348 0.32 7.39 -19.15
C ARG A 348 0.45 8.60 -20.10
N SER A 349 0.80 9.78 -19.60
CA SER A 349 0.96 10.97 -20.42
C SER A 349 2.37 11.08 -20.98
N LEU A 350 3.29 11.58 -20.17
CA LEU A 350 4.67 11.82 -20.58
C LEU A 350 5.41 10.53 -20.91
N GLY A 351 5.22 9.46 -20.12
CA GLY A 351 5.86 8.16 -20.39
C GLY A 351 5.44 7.60 -21.74
N GLY A 352 4.15 7.61 -22.06
CA GLY A 352 3.64 7.20 -23.36
C GLY A 352 4.21 8.02 -24.52
N HIS A 353 4.26 9.34 -24.36
CA HIS A 353 4.83 10.24 -25.37
C HIS A 353 6.34 10.01 -25.56
N LEU A 354 7.12 9.96 -24.48
CA LEU A 354 8.56 9.71 -24.53
C LEU A 354 8.90 8.36 -25.18
N PHE A 355 8.20 7.30 -24.78
CA PHE A 355 8.43 5.98 -25.39
C PHE A 355 8.12 6.01 -26.90
N SER A 356 7.00 6.60 -27.30
CA SER A 356 6.64 6.75 -28.71
C SER A 356 7.72 7.53 -29.48
N MET A 357 8.22 8.64 -28.91
CA MET A 357 9.28 9.43 -29.50
C MET A 357 10.58 8.63 -29.65
N LEU A 358 11.05 7.97 -28.60
CA LEU A 358 12.32 7.24 -28.61
C LEU A 358 12.29 6.03 -29.55
N SER A 359 11.22 5.21 -29.47
CA SER A 359 11.10 3.95 -30.18
C SER A 359 10.66 4.14 -31.63
N HIS A 360 9.58 4.91 -31.89
CA HIS A 360 9.01 5.02 -33.23
C HIS A 360 9.66 6.12 -34.07
N TRP A 361 10.00 7.27 -33.49
CA TRP A 361 10.55 8.40 -34.26
C TRP A 361 12.07 8.35 -34.40
N HIS A 362 12.77 7.88 -33.35
CA HIS A 362 14.23 7.81 -33.38
C HIS A 362 14.79 6.40 -33.56
N GLY A 363 13.96 5.38 -33.67
CA GLY A 363 14.37 3.99 -33.93
C GLY A 363 15.28 3.40 -32.85
N ILE A 364 15.21 3.89 -31.60
CA ILE A 364 15.99 3.36 -30.49
C ILE A 364 15.46 1.97 -30.13
N ARG A 365 16.38 1.03 -29.82
CA ARG A 365 16.00 -0.32 -29.39
C ARG A 365 15.00 -0.25 -28.25
N TYR A 366 13.98 -1.12 -28.32
CA TYR A 366 12.85 -1.21 -27.37
C TYR A 366 13.31 -1.15 -25.91
N ASP A 367 14.24 -2.02 -25.49
CA ASP A 367 14.71 -2.08 -24.10
C ASP A 367 15.34 -0.78 -23.63
N ILE A 368 16.16 -0.15 -24.48
CA ILE A 368 16.83 1.13 -24.17
C ILE A 368 15.79 2.24 -24.06
N ALA A 369 14.83 2.29 -24.99
CA ALA A 369 13.75 3.28 -24.96
C ALA A 369 12.91 3.16 -23.67
N VAL A 370 12.57 1.94 -23.26
CA VAL A 370 11.85 1.70 -22.00
C VAL A 370 12.69 2.12 -20.79
N LEU A 371 13.98 1.74 -20.73
CA LEU A 371 14.82 2.10 -19.58
C LEU A 371 15.00 3.60 -19.43
N VAL A 372 15.25 4.32 -20.53
CA VAL A 372 15.38 5.79 -20.52
C VAL A 372 14.07 6.45 -20.09
N MET A 373 12.96 6.03 -20.69
CA MET A 373 11.64 6.53 -20.34
C MET A 373 11.31 6.24 -18.85
N ALA A 374 11.56 5.02 -18.37
CA ALA A 374 11.30 4.63 -16.99
C ALA A 374 12.11 5.46 -15.99
N ALA A 375 13.40 5.73 -16.28
CA ALA A 375 14.23 6.59 -15.44
C ALA A 375 13.67 8.01 -15.35
N ILE A 376 13.27 8.60 -16.49
CA ILE A 376 12.69 9.95 -16.54
C ILE A 376 11.36 9.99 -15.79
N VAL A 377 10.45 9.02 -16.03
CA VAL A 377 9.15 8.93 -15.36
C VAL A 377 9.33 8.77 -13.84
N MET A 378 10.27 7.94 -13.39
CA MET A 378 10.55 7.77 -11.96
C MET A 378 11.02 9.08 -11.33
N VAL A 379 12.00 9.75 -11.89
CA VAL A 379 12.53 11.01 -11.37
C VAL A 379 11.44 12.08 -11.31
N LEU A 380 10.67 12.24 -12.38
CA LEU A 380 9.58 13.22 -12.42
C LEU A 380 8.44 12.88 -11.47
N SER A 381 8.12 11.60 -11.29
CA SER A 381 7.13 11.15 -10.31
C SER A 381 7.57 11.47 -8.89
N LEU A 382 8.85 11.30 -8.55
CA LEU A 382 9.40 11.65 -7.24
C LEU A 382 9.40 13.17 -7.01
N ILE A 383 9.80 13.96 -8.00
CA ILE A 383 9.76 15.43 -7.95
C ILE A 383 8.31 15.91 -7.77
N ALA A 384 7.39 15.43 -8.59
CA ALA A 384 5.98 15.77 -8.48
C ALA A 384 5.40 15.40 -7.11
N SER A 385 5.76 14.23 -6.58
CA SER A 385 5.32 13.75 -5.26
C SER A 385 5.85 14.62 -4.12
N HIS A 386 7.07 15.14 -4.24
CA HIS A 386 7.62 16.09 -3.28
C HIS A 386 6.75 17.37 -3.20
N PHE A 387 6.49 18.01 -4.35
CA PHE A 387 5.68 19.22 -4.38
C PHE A 387 4.22 18.95 -3.98
N TRP A 388 3.67 17.81 -4.38
CA TRP A 388 2.32 17.40 -3.99
C TRP A 388 2.16 17.27 -2.47
N ASN A 389 3.12 16.62 -1.82
CA ASN A 389 3.11 16.48 -0.37
C ASN A 389 3.12 17.85 0.35
N ILE A 390 3.87 18.83 -0.17
CA ILE A 390 3.94 20.17 0.42
C ILE A 390 2.66 20.97 0.15
N TYR A 391 2.22 21.02 -1.12
CA TYR A 391 1.20 21.97 -1.56
C TYR A 391 -0.23 21.40 -1.52
N VAL A 392 -0.41 20.11 -1.65
CA VAL A 392 -1.73 19.47 -1.63
C VAL A 392 -1.98 18.78 -0.29
N GLU A 393 -1.22 17.76 0.05
CA GLU A 393 -1.46 16.99 1.28
C GLU A 393 -1.24 17.83 2.54
N GLY A 394 -0.17 18.61 2.60
CA GLY A 394 0.14 19.46 3.75
C GLY A 394 -0.89 20.57 3.97
N LYS A 395 -1.42 21.18 2.89
CA LYS A 395 -2.48 22.19 3.00
C LYS A 395 -3.83 21.54 3.31
N ALA A 396 -4.15 20.40 2.70
CA ALA A 396 -5.36 19.64 2.98
C ALA A 396 -5.41 19.23 4.46
N HIS A 397 -4.28 18.73 5.00
CA HIS A 397 -4.19 18.35 6.39
C HIS A 397 -4.47 19.53 7.33
N LYS A 398 -3.82 20.67 7.11
CA LYS A 398 -4.04 21.89 7.90
C LYS A 398 -5.48 22.40 7.80
N PHE A 399 -6.07 22.36 6.61
CA PHE A 399 -7.46 22.77 6.40
C PHE A 399 -8.44 21.87 7.18
N VAL A 400 -8.25 20.55 7.10
CA VAL A 400 -9.08 19.56 7.81
C VAL A 400 -8.95 19.75 9.32
N GLU A 401 -7.73 19.91 9.83
CA GLU A 401 -7.52 20.13 11.27
C GLU A 401 -8.17 21.42 11.77
N LYS A 402 -8.11 22.49 10.99
CA LYS A 402 -8.62 23.80 11.40
C LYS A 402 -10.13 23.93 11.31
N HIS A 403 -10.77 23.28 10.30
CA HIS A 403 -12.16 23.58 9.95
C HIS A 403 -13.13 22.41 10.12
N LEU A 404 -12.64 21.17 10.11
CA LEU A 404 -13.50 19.99 10.07
C LEU A 404 -13.39 19.09 11.29
N ILE A 405 -12.37 19.27 12.13
CA ILE A 405 -12.27 18.56 13.40
C ILE A 405 -12.93 19.42 14.49
N LEU A 406 -13.97 18.85 15.10
CA LEU A 406 -14.60 19.48 16.25
C LEU A 406 -13.55 19.61 17.38
N GLU A 407 -13.28 20.83 17.82
CA GLU A 407 -12.49 21.06 19.02
C GLU A 407 -13.24 20.44 20.21
N SER A 408 -12.69 19.42 20.83
CA SER A 408 -13.19 18.99 22.13
C SER A 408 -12.81 20.10 23.13
N ASP A 409 -13.73 20.55 23.95
CA ASP A 409 -13.56 21.55 25.04
C ASP A 409 -12.54 21.18 26.12
N ALA A 410 -11.79 20.08 25.93
CA ALA A 410 -10.64 19.73 26.74
C ALA A 410 -9.47 20.65 26.37
N GLY A 411 -9.26 21.68 27.15
CA GLY A 411 -8.33 22.79 26.97
C GLY A 411 -6.91 22.42 26.55
N PRO A 412 -6.10 23.43 26.15
CA PRO A 412 -4.77 23.30 25.51
C PRO A 412 -3.67 22.65 26.38
N ALA A 413 -3.98 22.18 27.58
CA ALA A 413 -3.02 21.68 28.56
C ALA A 413 -2.51 20.24 28.36
N LEU A 414 -3.02 19.47 27.37
CA LEU A 414 -2.68 18.05 27.16
C LEU A 414 -1.86 17.75 25.88
N VAL A 415 -1.34 18.78 25.21
CA VAL A 415 -0.53 18.66 23.97
C VAL A 415 0.92 19.06 24.23
N ARG A 416 1.52 18.63 25.31
CA ARG A 416 2.99 18.70 25.47
C ARG A 416 3.61 17.33 25.71
#